data_10244621fd3953915cb076bcebd09c51
#
_entry.id   10244621fd3953915cb076bcebd09c51
#
_cell.length_a   1.000
_cell.length_b   1.000
_cell.length_c   1.000
_cell.angle_alpha   90.00
_cell.angle_beta   90.00
_cell.angle_gamma   90.00
#
_symmetry.space_group_name_H-M   'P 1'
#
loop_
_entity.id
_entity.type
_entity.pdbx_description
1 polymer ?
#
loop_
_entity_poly.entity_id
_entity_poly.type
_entity_poly.pdbx_seq_one_letter_code
_entity_poly.pdbx_strand_id
1 'polypeptide(L)'
;MKSSISLKERTRYTLKQMKKYKASYGFVAPFLIIFLIFTVVPVIMAMFLSFTDFNVLQAANFVGFGNYKNLFLKDPLFLTALKNTILFASITGPISYLLCLWLAWFINDLKPRMRSVLTLLFYAPTLANVYTVWQLIFSGDANGFLNAWLIKVGILLEPIQWLTDKNYMVPVLMFIILWGSLGTTFLTFIAGFQTVDASLYEAAAVDGIRNRWQELWYVTLPVMRPQLLFGAVMSI
;
A
#
# COMPACT_ATOMS: atom_id res chain seq x y z
N MET A 1 43.31 2.93 7.02
CA MET A 1 43.24 4.31 7.51
C MET A 1 42.26 5.09 6.63
N LYS A 2 40.97 5.31 7.05
CA LYS A 2 40.07 6.21 6.38
C LYS A 2 40.34 7.64 6.88
N SER A 3 40.98 8.47 6.05
CA SER A 3 41.18 9.89 6.36
C SER A 3 39.79 10.56 6.56
N SER A 4 39.59 11.12 7.73
CA SER A 4 38.41 11.93 8.04
C SER A 4 38.43 13.21 7.21
N ILE A 5 37.77 13.20 6.07
CA ILE A 5 37.55 14.39 5.25
C ILE A 5 36.82 15.42 6.12
N SER A 6 37.39 16.63 6.25
CA SER A 6 36.81 17.70 7.06
C SER A 6 35.42 18.09 6.52
N LEU A 7 34.49 18.46 7.41
CA LEU A 7 33.14 18.89 7.03
C LEU A 7 33.15 19.99 5.94
N LYS A 8 34.11 20.93 6.02
CA LYS A 8 34.28 21.99 5.02
C LYS A 8 34.66 21.45 3.61
N GLU A 9 35.51 20.45 3.55
CA GLU A 9 35.91 19.85 2.27
C GLU A 9 34.75 19.05 1.66
N ARG A 10 33.99 18.35 2.48
CA ARG A 10 32.79 17.63 2.06
C ARG A 10 31.74 18.58 1.50
N THR A 11 31.46 19.70 2.17
CA THR A 11 30.51 20.72 1.70
C THR A 11 30.98 21.34 0.39
N ARG A 12 32.27 21.68 0.27
CA ARG A 12 32.86 22.27 -0.96
C ARG A 12 32.78 21.28 -2.14
N TYR A 13 33.03 20.00 -1.89
CA TYR A 13 32.88 18.95 -2.91
C TYR A 13 31.43 18.83 -3.36
N THR A 14 30.46 18.77 -2.43
CA THR A 14 29.03 18.68 -2.75
C THR A 14 28.57 19.88 -3.58
N LEU A 15 28.94 21.11 -3.21
CA LEU A 15 28.60 22.32 -3.97
C LEU A 15 29.21 22.32 -5.38
N LYS A 16 30.42 21.82 -5.54
CA LYS A 16 31.07 21.68 -6.86
C LYS A 16 30.34 20.67 -7.73
N GLN A 17 29.88 19.54 -7.15
CA GLN A 17 29.07 18.53 -7.85
C GLN A 17 27.68 19.10 -8.22
N MET A 18 27.03 19.83 -7.34
CA MET A 18 25.77 20.49 -7.64
C MET A 18 25.90 21.45 -8.85
N LYS A 19 26.97 22.26 -8.90
CA LYS A 19 27.23 23.12 -10.06
C LYS A 19 27.46 22.33 -11.36
N LYS A 20 28.12 21.18 -11.27
CA LYS A 20 28.37 20.30 -12.44
C LYS A 20 27.06 19.73 -13.00
N TYR A 21 26.12 19.36 -12.13
CA TYR A 21 24.85 18.73 -12.51
C TYR A 21 23.67 19.69 -12.50
N LYS A 22 23.90 21.01 -12.70
CA LYS A 22 22.86 22.05 -12.68
C LYS A 22 21.66 21.77 -13.62
N ALA A 23 21.93 21.17 -14.79
CA ALA A 23 20.88 20.79 -15.73
C ALA A 23 19.92 19.74 -15.12
N SER A 24 20.46 18.70 -14.44
CA SER A 24 19.64 17.68 -13.77
C SER A 24 18.76 18.29 -12.67
N TYR A 25 19.28 19.25 -11.90
CA TYR A 25 18.48 19.98 -10.93
C TYR A 25 17.39 20.83 -11.59
N GLY A 26 17.69 21.45 -12.76
CA GLY A 26 16.70 22.20 -13.55
C GLY A 26 15.54 21.33 -14.01
N PHE A 27 15.78 20.07 -14.41
CA PHE A 27 14.73 19.13 -14.78
C PHE A 27 13.87 18.68 -13.60
N VAL A 28 14.45 18.57 -12.40
CA VAL A 28 13.72 18.13 -11.19
C VAL A 28 13.03 19.32 -10.50
N ALA A 29 13.49 20.55 -10.72
CA ALA A 29 13.00 21.75 -10.05
C ALA A 29 11.47 21.97 -10.16
N PRO A 30 10.80 21.82 -11.33
CA PRO A 30 9.36 21.98 -11.43
C PRO A 30 8.59 21.06 -10.49
N PHE A 31 8.96 19.77 -10.47
CA PHE A 31 8.37 18.79 -9.55
C PHE A 31 8.60 19.17 -8.09
N LEU A 32 9.84 19.50 -7.72
CA LEU A 32 10.19 19.87 -6.34
C LEU A 32 9.44 21.13 -5.88
N ILE A 33 9.28 22.14 -6.73
CA ILE A 33 8.54 23.36 -6.40
C ILE A 33 7.07 23.02 -6.11
N ILE A 34 6.42 22.26 -6.99
CA ILE A 34 5.02 21.83 -6.81
C ILE A 34 4.89 21.00 -5.53
N PHE A 35 5.78 20.05 -5.33
CA PHE A 35 5.79 19.19 -4.13
C PHE A 35 5.96 20.01 -2.84
N LEU A 36 6.89 20.97 -2.82
CA LEU A 36 7.11 21.85 -1.67
C LEU A 36 5.87 22.70 -1.38
N ILE A 37 5.29 23.35 -2.40
CA ILE A 37 4.14 24.27 -2.22
C ILE A 37 2.88 23.49 -1.81
N PHE A 38 2.57 22.36 -2.46
CA PHE A 38 1.29 21.68 -2.29
C PHE A 38 1.33 20.50 -1.32
N THR A 39 2.52 20.03 -0.91
CA THR A 39 2.66 18.95 0.06
C THR A 39 3.37 19.39 1.31
N VAL A 40 4.60 19.90 1.20
CA VAL A 40 5.43 20.18 2.38
C VAL A 40 4.90 21.37 3.17
N VAL A 41 4.57 22.48 2.48
CA VAL A 41 4.06 23.70 3.16
C VAL A 41 2.73 23.42 3.88
N PRO A 42 1.70 22.80 3.28
CA PRO A 42 0.47 22.47 3.99
C PRO A 42 0.68 21.53 5.19
N VAL A 43 1.57 20.54 5.08
CA VAL A 43 1.89 19.65 6.21
C VAL A 43 2.53 20.42 7.37
N ILE A 44 3.50 21.29 7.08
CA ILE A 44 4.14 22.14 8.11
C ILE A 44 3.10 23.09 8.74
N MET A 45 2.25 23.71 7.92
CA MET A 45 1.18 24.57 8.43
C MET A 45 0.21 23.81 9.32
N ALA A 46 -0.22 22.59 8.91
CA ALA A 46 -1.08 21.75 9.72
C ALA A 46 -0.44 21.40 11.06
N MET A 47 0.87 21.11 11.08
CA MET A 47 1.60 20.86 12.31
C MET A 47 1.59 22.06 13.26
N PHE A 48 1.80 23.28 12.78
CA PHE A 48 1.71 24.50 13.59
C PHE A 48 0.29 24.77 14.06
N LEU A 49 -0.70 24.67 13.16
CA LEU A 49 -2.10 24.91 13.48
C LEU A 49 -2.66 23.88 14.47
N SER A 50 -2.11 22.66 14.55
CA SER A 50 -2.53 21.66 15.51
C SER A 50 -2.38 22.08 16.98
N PHE A 51 -1.50 23.07 17.26
CA PHE A 51 -1.31 23.66 18.58
C PHE A 51 -2.17 24.91 18.82
N THR A 52 -3.09 25.22 17.91
CA THR A 52 -3.94 26.41 17.98
C THR A 52 -5.42 26.03 17.94
N ASP A 53 -6.30 26.96 18.29
CA ASP A 53 -7.77 26.82 18.16
C ASP A 53 -8.30 27.28 16.78
N PHE A 54 -7.45 27.15 15.74
CA PHE A 54 -7.77 27.60 14.39
C PHE A 54 -9.04 26.96 13.84
N ASN A 55 -10.04 27.81 13.49
CA ASN A 55 -11.34 27.40 12.97
C ASN A 55 -11.70 28.06 11.62
N VAL A 56 -10.73 28.65 10.93
CA VAL A 56 -10.88 29.41 9.66
C VAL A 56 -11.59 30.76 9.81
N LEU A 57 -12.45 30.92 10.80
CA LEU A 57 -13.30 32.12 10.98
C LEU A 57 -12.65 33.18 11.89
N GLN A 58 -11.76 32.77 12.77
CA GLN A 58 -11.13 33.61 13.79
C GLN A 58 -9.59 33.50 13.73
N ALA A 59 -8.92 34.48 14.29
CA ALA A 59 -7.48 34.43 14.47
C ALA A 59 -7.09 33.23 15.36
N ALA A 60 -6.06 32.51 14.94
CA ALA A 60 -5.59 31.34 15.67
C ALA A 60 -4.92 31.76 16.98
N ASN A 61 -5.43 31.31 18.12
CA ASN A 61 -4.77 31.45 19.42
C ASN A 61 -4.02 30.18 19.77
N PHE A 62 -2.90 30.30 20.46
CA PHE A 62 -2.09 29.17 20.86
C PHE A 62 -2.72 28.46 22.06
N VAL A 63 -3.12 27.19 21.90
CA VAL A 63 -3.72 26.35 22.94
C VAL A 63 -2.81 25.19 23.38
N GLY A 64 -1.61 25.13 22.87
CA GLY A 64 -0.63 24.09 23.15
C GLY A 64 -1.18 22.70 22.84
N PHE A 65 -1.08 21.77 23.77
CA PHE A 65 -1.55 20.39 23.63
C PHE A 65 -3.06 20.19 23.92
N GLY A 66 -3.85 21.27 24.02
CA GLY A 66 -5.28 21.20 24.31
C GLY A 66 -6.06 20.32 23.32
N ASN A 67 -5.80 20.48 22.03
CA ASN A 67 -6.44 19.68 20.97
C ASN A 67 -6.12 18.18 21.10
N TYR A 68 -4.86 17.85 21.38
CA TYR A 68 -4.44 16.46 21.58
C TYR A 68 -5.06 15.83 22.82
N LYS A 69 -5.15 16.60 23.95
CA LYS A 69 -5.85 16.12 25.16
C LYS A 69 -7.32 15.85 24.88
N ASN A 70 -7.99 16.74 24.14
CA ASN A 70 -9.40 16.52 23.76
C ASN A 70 -9.56 15.30 22.90
N LEU A 71 -8.68 15.11 21.89
CA LEU A 71 -8.71 14.00 20.95
C LEU A 71 -8.53 12.64 21.65
N PHE A 72 -7.52 12.53 22.53
CA PHE A 72 -7.18 11.25 23.17
C PHE A 72 -7.98 10.96 24.46
N LEU A 73 -8.49 11.98 25.15
CA LEU A 73 -9.13 11.78 26.46
C LEU A 73 -10.64 12.02 26.44
N LYS A 74 -11.15 12.80 25.49
CA LYS A 74 -12.57 13.18 25.48
C LYS A 74 -13.34 12.70 24.25
N ASP A 75 -12.66 12.35 23.16
CA ASP A 75 -13.30 11.92 21.93
C ASP A 75 -13.33 10.38 21.82
N PRO A 76 -14.46 9.73 22.14
CA PRO A 76 -14.60 8.28 22.02
C PRO A 76 -14.61 7.80 20.58
N LEU A 77 -15.01 8.65 19.62
CA LEU A 77 -15.03 8.30 18.20
C LEU A 77 -13.61 8.17 17.66
N PHE A 78 -12.71 9.09 18.05
CA PHE A 78 -11.31 9.03 17.65
C PHE A 78 -10.62 7.74 18.13
N LEU A 79 -10.81 7.37 19.40
CA LEU A 79 -10.22 6.15 19.94
C LEU A 79 -10.74 4.89 19.25
N THR A 80 -12.03 4.87 18.94
CA THR A 80 -12.64 3.76 18.18
C THR A 80 -12.10 3.71 16.75
N ALA A 81 -12.02 4.86 16.08
CA ALA A 81 -11.44 4.96 14.73
C ALA A 81 -9.97 4.53 14.71
N LEU A 82 -9.16 4.97 15.69
CA LEU A 82 -7.76 4.58 15.82
C LEU A 82 -7.60 3.07 16.00
N LYS A 83 -8.40 2.47 16.91
CA LYS A 83 -8.42 1.02 17.11
C LYS A 83 -8.76 0.27 15.83
N ASN A 84 -9.80 0.72 15.11
CA ASN A 84 -10.19 0.10 13.86
C ASN A 84 -9.11 0.24 12.79
N THR A 85 -8.49 1.42 12.67
CA THR A 85 -7.39 1.65 11.72
C THR A 85 -6.22 0.71 11.99
N ILE A 86 -5.81 0.57 13.25
CA ILE A 86 -4.73 -0.35 13.64
C ILE A 86 -5.14 -1.80 13.33
N LEU A 87 -6.37 -2.19 13.65
CA LEU A 87 -6.89 -3.53 13.35
C LEU A 87 -6.84 -3.81 11.84
N PHE A 88 -7.38 -2.89 11.02
CA PHE A 88 -7.35 -3.03 9.56
C PHE A 88 -5.91 -3.11 9.04
N ALA A 89 -5.04 -2.17 9.40
CA ALA A 89 -3.66 -2.15 8.95
C ALA A 89 -2.88 -3.42 9.34
N SER A 90 -3.07 -3.89 10.59
CA SER A 90 -2.37 -5.08 11.11
C SER A 90 -2.81 -6.38 10.44
N ILE A 91 -4.04 -6.46 9.96
CA ILE A 91 -4.58 -7.66 9.30
C ILE A 91 -4.40 -7.54 7.79
N THR A 92 -4.90 -6.45 7.18
CA THR A 92 -4.92 -6.33 5.72
C THR A 92 -3.54 -6.12 5.13
N GLY A 93 -2.64 -5.38 5.80
CA GLY A 93 -1.27 -5.13 5.33
C GLY A 93 -0.48 -6.43 5.10
N PRO A 94 -0.23 -7.24 6.13
CA PRO A 94 0.51 -8.51 5.96
C PRO A 94 -0.19 -9.49 5.04
N ILE A 95 -1.53 -9.61 5.13
CA ILE A 95 -2.29 -10.54 4.29
C ILE A 95 -2.23 -10.12 2.82
N SER A 96 -2.41 -8.83 2.51
CA SER A 96 -2.32 -8.33 1.12
C SER A 96 -0.93 -8.51 0.53
N TYR A 97 0.12 -8.24 1.33
CA TYR A 97 1.50 -8.47 0.93
C TYR A 97 1.75 -9.93 0.55
N LEU A 98 1.37 -10.85 1.42
CA LEU A 98 1.53 -12.29 1.18
C LEU A 98 0.66 -12.76 0.01
N LEU A 99 -0.57 -12.29 -0.08
CA LEU A 99 -1.48 -12.62 -1.18
C LEU A 99 -0.90 -12.19 -2.53
N CYS A 100 -0.40 -10.95 -2.62
CA CYS A 100 0.25 -10.43 -3.83
C CYS A 100 1.50 -11.25 -4.19
N LEU A 101 2.33 -11.59 -3.20
CA LEU A 101 3.55 -12.38 -3.43
C LEU A 101 3.22 -13.78 -3.95
N TRP A 102 2.28 -14.48 -3.28
CA TRP A 102 1.86 -15.82 -3.67
C TRP A 102 1.20 -15.86 -5.04
N LEU A 103 0.28 -14.96 -5.31
CA LEU A 103 -0.38 -14.88 -6.61
C LEU A 103 0.62 -14.56 -7.72
N ALA A 104 1.55 -13.63 -7.49
CA ALA A 104 2.59 -13.31 -8.45
C ALA A 104 3.50 -14.52 -8.74
N TRP A 105 3.87 -15.27 -7.69
CA TRP A 105 4.68 -16.47 -7.83
C TRP A 105 3.96 -17.58 -8.62
N PHE A 106 2.70 -17.86 -8.30
CA PHE A 106 1.90 -18.86 -9.05
C PHE A 106 1.71 -18.49 -10.52
N ILE A 107 1.46 -17.21 -10.79
CA ILE A 107 1.19 -16.72 -12.15
C ILE A 107 2.48 -16.63 -12.96
N ASN A 108 3.63 -16.37 -12.31
CA ASN A 108 4.90 -16.19 -13.03
C ASN A 108 5.30 -17.38 -13.89
N ASP A 109 5.01 -18.60 -13.46
CA ASP A 109 5.37 -19.82 -14.19
C ASP A 109 4.43 -20.19 -15.32
N LEU A 110 3.34 -19.47 -15.48
CA LEU A 110 2.40 -19.72 -16.54
C LEU A 110 2.95 -19.23 -17.89
N LYS A 111 2.42 -19.84 -18.97
CA LYS A 111 2.74 -19.38 -20.31
C LYS A 111 2.49 -17.88 -20.46
N PRO A 112 3.31 -17.13 -21.22
CA PRO A 112 3.23 -15.66 -21.29
C PRO A 112 1.82 -15.10 -21.57
N ARG A 113 1.05 -15.74 -22.43
CA ARG A 113 -0.34 -15.31 -22.74
C ARG A 113 -1.26 -15.45 -21.52
N MET A 114 -1.22 -16.59 -20.84
CA MET A 114 -2.04 -16.82 -19.63
C MET A 114 -1.61 -15.88 -18.49
N ARG A 115 -0.31 -15.71 -18.30
CA ARG A 115 0.25 -14.76 -17.32
C ARG A 115 -0.29 -13.35 -17.56
N SER A 116 -0.25 -12.85 -18.81
CA SER A 116 -0.76 -11.51 -19.14
C SER A 116 -2.26 -11.37 -18.86
N VAL A 117 -3.06 -12.36 -19.23
CA VAL A 117 -4.52 -12.34 -19.00
C VAL A 117 -4.83 -12.34 -17.49
N LEU A 118 -4.19 -13.21 -16.72
CA LEU A 118 -4.39 -13.26 -15.26
C LEU A 118 -3.86 -12.01 -14.56
N THR A 119 -2.72 -11.47 -15.00
CA THR A 119 -2.20 -10.20 -14.46
C THR A 119 -3.20 -9.07 -14.69
N LEU A 120 -3.79 -8.97 -15.91
CA LEU A 120 -4.82 -7.99 -16.21
C LEU A 120 -6.05 -8.18 -15.33
N LEU A 121 -6.53 -9.42 -15.17
CA LEU A 121 -7.71 -9.74 -14.37
C LEU A 121 -7.53 -9.38 -12.90
N PHE A 122 -6.39 -9.70 -12.30
CA PHE A 122 -6.10 -9.36 -10.92
C PHE A 122 -5.76 -7.88 -10.70
N TYR A 123 -5.26 -7.18 -11.72
CA TYR A 123 -5.00 -5.75 -11.68
C TYR A 123 -6.25 -4.90 -11.98
N ALA A 124 -7.23 -5.44 -12.70
CA ALA A 124 -8.45 -4.74 -13.11
C ALA A 124 -9.18 -4.02 -11.95
N PRO A 125 -9.26 -4.59 -10.73
CA PRO A 125 -9.88 -3.92 -9.59
C PRO A 125 -9.30 -2.54 -9.26
N THR A 126 -8.04 -2.29 -9.52
CA THR A 126 -7.41 -0.99 -9.26
C THR A 126 -7.72 0.06 -10.32
N LEU A 127 -8.12 -0.35 -11.52
CA LEU A 127 -8.47 0.55 -12.63
C LEU A 127 -9.92 1.03 -12.59
N ALA A 128 -10.80 0.25 -11.98
CA ALA A 128 -12.22 0.55 -11.90
C ALA A 128 -12.59 1.13 -10.53
N ASN A 129 -13.70 1.89 -10.45
CA ASN A 129 -14.28 2.30 -9.18
C ASN A 129 -14.99 1.10 -8.52
N VAL A 130 -14.19 0.16 -8.03
CA VAL A 130 -14.63 -1.16 -7.55
C VAL A 130 -15.57 -1.05 -6.35
N TYR A 131 -15.49 0.04 -5.58
CA TYR A 131 -16.38 0.25 -4.44
C TYR A 131 -17.86 0.24 -4.81
N THR A 132 -18.22 0.83 -5.94
CA THR A 132 -19.61 0.81 -6.43
C THR A 132 -20.09 -0.61 -6.74
N VAL A 133 -19.23 -1.42 -7.36
CA VAL A 133 -19.54 -2.83 -7.65
C VAL A 133 -19.75 -3.63 -6.36
N TRP A 134 -18.89 -3.42 -5.37
CA TRP A 134 -19.03 -4.08 -4.07
C TRP A 134 -20.26 -3.62 -3.30
N GLN A 135 -20.65 -2.35 -3.40
CA GLN A 135 -21.90 -1.87 -2.82
C GLN A 135 -23.12 -2.57 -3.41
N LEU A 136 -23.12 -2.87 -4.72
CA LEU A 136 -24.19 -3.63 -5.37
C LEU A 136 -24.19 -5.10 -4.94
N ILE A 137 -23.01 -5.71 -4.83
CA ILE A 137 -22.87 -7.12 -4.42
C ILE A 137 -23.31 -7.30 -2.96
N PHE A 138 -22.83 -6.45 -2.05
CA PHE A 138 -23.09 -6.50 -0.62
C PHE A 138 -24.23 -5.57 -0.19
N SER A 139 -25.15 -5.21 -1.11
CA SER A 139 -26.35 -4.47 -0.74
C SER A 139 -27.16 -5.24 0.32
N GLY A 140 -27.63 -4.52 1.35
CA GLY A 140 -28.43 -5.08 2.43
C GLY A 140 -29.85 -5.46 2.01
N ASP A 141 -30.28 -5.11 0.79
CA ASP A 141 -31.62 -5.40 0.30
C ASP A 141 -31.77 -6.87 -0.11
N ALA A 142 -33.01 -7.36 -0.09
CA ALA A 142 -33.33 -8.72 -0.56
C ALA A 142 -32.97 -8.93 -2.04
N ASN A 143 -32.95 -7.85 -2.84
CA ASN A 143 -32.54 -7.84 -4.25
C ASN A 143 -31.04 -7.62 -4.46
N GLY A 144 -30.26 -7.37 -3.38
CA GLY A 144 -28.81 -7.32 -3.46
C GLY A 144 -28.23 -8.63 -4.00
N PHE A 145 -27.24 -8.57 -4.88
CA PHE A 145 -26.74 -9.75 -5.60
C PHE A 145 -26.42 -10.93 -4.67
N LEU A 146 -25.71 -10.68 -3.58
CA LEU A 146 -25.31 -11.74 -2.64
C LEU A 146 -26.53 -12.25 -1.85
N ASN A 147 -27.38 -11.36 -1.31
CA ASN A 147 -28.57 -11.75 -0.59
C ASN A 147 -29.56 -12.52 -1.48
N ALA A 148 -29.85 -12.00 -2.68
CA ALA A 148 -30.72 -12.67 -3.63
C ALA A 148 -30.25 -14.09 -3.98
N TRP A 149 -28.93 -14.27 -4.18
CA TRP A 149 -28.34 -15.57 -4.44
C TRP A 149 -28.44 -16.50 -3.23
N LEU A 150 -28.07 -16.04 -2.02
CA LEU A 150 -28.12 -16.84 -0.79
C LEU A 150 -29.54 -17.25 -0.39
N ILE A 151 -30.53 -16.34 -0.58
CA ILE A 151 -31.95 -16.61 -0.34
C ILE A 151 -32.46 -17.65 -1.35
N LYS A 152 -32.10 -17.49 -2.64
CA LYS A 152 -32.51 -18.43 -3.70
C LYS A 152 -31.98 -19.86 -3.47
N VAL A 153 -30.76 -20.00 -2.92
CA VAL A 153 -30.15 -21.30 -2.60
C VAL A 153 -30.70 -21.87 -1.27
N GLY A 154 -31.46 -21.08 -0.50
CA GLY A 154 -32.03 -21.48 0.78
C GLY A 154 -31.07 -21.45 1.97
N ILE A 155 -29.93 -20.75 1.83
CA ILE A 155 -28.95 -20.55 2.91
C ILE A 155 -29.43 -19.48 3.89
N LEU A 156 -30.09 -18.42 3.37
CA LEU A 156 -30.67 -17.35 4.17
C LEU A 156 -32.17 -17.31 4.01
N LEU A 157 -32.85 -16.99 5.12
CA LEU A 157 -34.31 -16.74 5.15
C LEU A 157 -34.59 -15.24 5.02
N GLU A 158 -33.70 -14.38 5.51
CA GLU A 158 -33.83 -12.92 5.52
C GLU A 158 -32.53 -12.27 5.00
N PRO A 159 -32.61 -11.08 4.39
CA PRO A 159 -31.43 -10.40 3.87
C PRO A 159 -30.53 -9.89 5.01
N ILE A 160 -29.24 -10.07 4.86
CA ILE A 160 -28.21 -9.58 5.79
C ILE A 160 -27.76 -8.19 5.39
N GLN A 161 -27.60 -7.31 6.38
CA GLN A 161 -27.06 -5.95 6.23
C GLN A 161 -25.54 -5.95 6.25
N TRP A 162 -24.90 -6.45 5.16
CA TRP A 162 -23.46 -6.71 5.08
C TRP A 162 -22.55 -5.53 5.42
N LEU A 163 -22.94 -4.32 5.02
CA LEU A 163 -22.12 -3.11 5.15
C LEU A 163 -22.49 -2.23 6.36
N THR A 164 -23.57 -2.56 7.08
CA THR A 164 -24.05 -1.75 8.21
C THR A 164 -24.16 -2.54 9.52
N ASP A 165 -24.29 -3.85 9.47
CA ASP A 165 -24.29 -4.70 10.66
C ASP A 165 -22.87 -4.85 11.23
N LYS A 166 -22.73 -4.64 12.54
CA LYS A 166 -21.43 -4.69 13.25
C LYS A 166 -20.71 -6.03 13.12
N ASN A 167 -21.42 -7.12 12.95
CA ASN A 167 -20.85 -8.46 12.88
C ASN A 167 -20.27 -8.75 11.49
N TYR A 168 -20.85 -8.19 10.44
CA TYR A 168 -20.49 -8.49 9.04
C TYR A 168 -19.68 -7.38 8.38
N MET A 169 -19.86 -6.13 8.81
CA MET A 169 -19.23 -4.97 8.18
C MET A 169 -17.70 -5.07 8.14
N VAL A 170 -17.08 -5.39 9.27
CA VAL A 170 -15.60 -5.43 9.37
C VAL A 170 -15.00 -6.52 8.47
N PRO A 171 -15.41 -7.80 8.53
CA PRO A 171 -14.88 -8.82 7.64
C PRO A 171 -15.18 -8.57 6.16
N VAL A 172 -16.35 -8.02 5.82
CA VAL A 172 -16.68 -7.66 4.43
C VAL A 172 -15.78 -6.55 3.92
N LEU A 173 -15.57 -5.48 4.71
CA LEU A 173 -14.65 -4.40 4.35
C LEU A 173 -13.21 -4.91 4.20
N MET A 174 -12.74 -5.78 5.10
CA MET A 174 -11.42 -6.39 4.97
C MET A 174 -11.28 -7.19 3.67
N PHE A 175 -12.29 -7.97 3.30
CA PHE A 175 -12.31 -8.69 2.03
C PHE A 175 -12.22 -7.75 0.82
N ILE A 176 -13.01 -6.66 0.82
CA ILE A 176 -13.00 -5.65 -0.25
C ILE A 176 -11.61 -5.00 -0.36
N ILE A 177 -11.02 -4.63 0.78
CA ILE A 177 -9.68 -4.03 0.83
C ILE A 177 -8.62 -5.01 0.29
N LEU A 178 -8.65 -6.27 0.73
CA LEU A 178 -7.73 -7.30 0.27
C LEU A 178 -7.84 -7.54 -1.24
N TRP A 179 -9.06 -7.58 -1.78
CA TRP A 179 -9.26 -7.68 -3.21
C TRP A 179 -8.71 -6.46 -3.96
N GLY A 180 -8.99 -5.24 -3.47
CA GLY A 180 -8.50 -3.99 -4.04
C GLY A 180 -6.98 -3.81 -3.92
N SER A 181 -6.33 -4.50 -2.99
CA SER A 181 -4.88 -4.42 -2.78
C SER A 181 -4.05 -5.12 -3.86
N LEU A 182 -4.69 -5.94 -4.72
CA LEU A 182 -4.06 -6.60 -5.87
C LEU A 182 -3.74 -5.58 -6.98
N GLY A 183 -2.96 -4.56 -6.66
CA GLY A 183 -2.63 -3.45 -7.52
C GLY A 183 -1.13 -3.33 -7.79
N THR A 184 -0.58 -2.18 -7.44
CA THR A 184 0.83 -1.82 -7.70
C THR A 184 1.81 -2.81 -7.08
N THR A 185 1.56 -3.29 -5.86
CA THR A 185 2.39 -4.30 -5.17
C THR A 185 2.44 -5.62 -5.95
N PHE A 186 1.28 -6.10 -6.41
CA PHE A 186 1.19 -7.31 -7.21
C PHE A 186 1.98 -7.18 -8.53
N LEU A 187 1.81 -6.06 -9.28
CA LEU A 187 2.58 -5.79 -10.49
C LEU A 187 4.08 -5.70 -10.23
N THR A 188 4.47 -5.09 -9.11
CA THR A 188 5.88 -4.99 -8.72
C THR A 188 6.47 -6.38 -8.48
N PHE A 189 5.73 -7.29 -7.85
CA PHE A 189 6.19 -8.66 -7.65
C PHE A 189 6.26 -9.44 -8.96
N ILE A 190 5.25 -9.34 -9.84
CA ILE A 190 5.32 -9.94 -11.18
C ILE A 190 6.55 -9.45 -11.95
N ALA A 191 6.80 -8.13 -11.94
CA ALA A 191 8.00 -7.57 -12.57
C ALA A 191 9.29 -8.09 -11.89
N GLY A 192 9.30 -8.15 -10.55
CA GLY A 192 10.42 -8.68 -9.80
C GLY A 192 10.77 -10.12 -10.15
N PHE A 193 9.77 -11.00 -10.21
CA PHE A 193 9.97 -12.40 -10.64
C PHE A 193 10.57 -12.50 -12.05
N GLN A 194 10.20 -11.59 -12.96
CA GLN A 194 10.70 -11.57 -14.33
C GLN A 194 12.11 -10.97 -14.47
N THR A 195 12.64 -10.31 -13.45
CA THR A 195 14.03 -9.76 -13.46
C THR A 195 15.06 -10.77 -13.00
N VAL A 196 14.67 -11.91 -12.46
CA VAL A 196 15.58 -12.95 -12.02
C VAL A 196 16.16 -13.65 -13.26
N ASP A 197 17.49 -13.65 -13.40
CA ASP A 197 18.16 -14.28 -14.53
C ASP A 197 18.00 -15.81 -14.47
N ALA A 198 17.66 -16.41 -15.63
CA ALA A 198 17.52 -17.86 -15.75
C ALA A 198 18.80 -18.62 -15.38
N SER A 199 19.97 -18.03 -15.63
CA SER A 199 21.27 -18.60 -15.28
C SER A 199 21.44 -18.86 -13.77
N LEU A 200 20.78 -18.07 -12.92
CA LEU A 200 20.78 -18.27 -11.46
C LEU A 200 20.04 -19.55 -11.06
N TYR A 201 18.96 -19.89 -11.75
CA TYR A 201 18.23 -21.15 -11.50
C TYR A 201 19.02 -22.35 -12.01
N GLU A 202 19.72 -22.21 -13.16
CA GLU A 202 20.59 -23.26 -13.70
C GLU A 202 21.76 -23.54 -12.75
N ALA A 203 22.43 -22.49 -12.24
CA ALA A 203 23.50 -22.63 -11.26
C ALA A 203 22.99 -23.26 -9.96
N ALA A 204 21.84 -22.83 -9.47
CA ALA A 204 21.21 -23.37 -8.27
C ALA A 204 20.85 -24.86 -8.40
N ALA A 205 20.44 -25.31 -9.60
CA ALA A 205 20.18 -26.71 -9.87
C ALA A 205 21.48 -27.57 -9.78
N VAL A 206 22.62 -27.03 -10.23
CA VAL A 206 23.94 -27.65 -10.07
C VAL A 206 24.36 -27.74 -8.60
N ASP A 207 24.03 -26.70 -7.81
CA ASP A 207 24.26 -26.63 -6.36
C ASP A 207 23.30 -27.51 -5.53
N GLY A 208 22.39 -28.27 -6.18
CA GLY A 208 21.53 -29.25 -5.52
C GLY A 208 20.15 -28.73 -5.13
N ILE A 209 19.74 -27.57 -5.57
CA ILE A 209 18.37 -27.06 -5.43
C ILE A 209 17.49 -27.83 -6.42
N ARG A 210 16.45 -28.55 -5.90
CA ARG A 210 15.65 -29.50 -6.69
C ARG A 210 14.17 -29.16 -6.77
N ASN A 211 13.69 -28.20 -6.00
CA ASN A 211 12.28 -27.88 -5.97
C ASN A 211 12.03 -26.37 -5.97
N ARG A 212 10.83 -25.98 -6.47
CA ARG A 212 10.42 -24.58 -6.59
C ARG A 212 10.40 -23.77 -5.29
N TRP A 213 10.17 -24.43 -4.15
CA TRP A 213 10.23 -23.81 -2.83
C TRP A 213 11.65 -23.40 -2.47
N GLN A 214 12.63 -24.28 -2.74
CA GLN A 214 14.04 -23.97 -2.52
C GLN A 214 14.49 -22.86 -3.46
N GLU A 215 14.09 -22.90 -4.74
CA GLU A 215 14.36 -21.83 -5.71
C GLU A 215 13.80 -20.49 -5.23
N LEU A 216 12.54 -20.48 -4.73
CA LEU A 216 11.92 -19.27 -4.19
C LEU A 216 12.75 -18.69 -3.05
N TRP A 217 13.10 -19.52 -2.04
CA TRP A 217 13.75 -19.04 -0.82
C TRP A 217 15.22 -18.70 -1.02
N TYR A 218 15.97 -19.49 -1.79
CA TYR A 218 17.41 -19.35 -1.89
C TYR A 218 17.88 -18.53 -3.10
N VAL A 219 17.07 -18.42 -4.14
CA VAL A 219 17.41 -17.67 -5.37
C VAL A 219 16.52 -16.44 -5.52
N THR A 220 15.22 -16.65 -5.64
CA THR A 220 14.28 -15.62 -6.08
C THR A 220 14.11 -14.49 -5.05
N LEU A 221 13.74 -14.81 -3.81
CA LEU A 221 13.51 -13.81 -2.77
C LEU A 221 14.77 -12.97 -2.45
N PRO A 222 15.99 -13.54 -2.39
CA PRO A 222 17.20 -12.75 -2.22
C PRO A 222 17.45 -11.75 -3.34
N VAL A 223 17.19 -12.12 -4.59
CA VAL A 223 17.36 -11.23 -5.76
C VAL A 223 16.28 -10.14 -5.76
N MET A 224 15.05 -10.48 -5.35
CA MET A 224 13.89 -9.57 -5.32
C MET A 224 13.84 -8.67 -4.08
N ARG A 225 14.87 -8.59 -3.24
CA ARG A 225 14.86 -7.75 -2.02
C ARG A 225 14.36 -6.31 -2.23
N PRO A 226 14.76 -5.57 -3.28
CA PRO A 226 14.26 -4.22 -3.49
C PRO A 226 12.75 -4.18 -3.74
N GLN A 227 12.22 -5.12 -4.54
CA GLN A 227 10.79 -5.23 -4.85
C GLN A 227 10.00 -5.67 -3.62
N LEU A 228 10.55 -6.57 -2.82
CA LEU A 228 9.93 -7.01 -1.55
C LEU A 228 9.82 -5.85 -0.56
N LEU A 229 10.88 -5.04 -0.41
CA LEU A 229 10.85 -3.85 0.44
C LEU A 229 9.83 -2.83 -0.07
N PHE A 230 9.82 -2.54 -1.37
CA PHE A 230 8.83 -1.65 -1.97
C PHE A 230 7.40 -2.15 -1.72
N GLY A 231 7.15 -3.44 -1.97
CA GLY A 231 5.84 -4.05 -1.73
C GLY A 231 5.42 -3.97 -0.26
N ALA A 232 6.34 -4.19 0.69
CA ALA A 232 6.05 -4.06 2.11
C ALA A 232 5.65 -2.63 2.50
N VAL A 233 6.34 -1.61 1.97
CA VAL A 233 6.00 -0.19 2.22
C VAL A 233 4.66 0.19 1.60
N MET A 234 4.33 -0.37 0.42
CA MET A 234 3.08 -0.05 -0.30
C MET A 234 1.86 -0.82 0.21
N SER A 235 2.05 -1.87 1.02
CA SER A 235 0.95 -2.68 1.56
C SER A 235 0.47 -2.23 2.95
N ILE A 236 1.15 -1.26 3.55
CA ILE A 236 0.79 -0.64 4.84
C ILE A 236 -0.05 0.61 4.58
#